data_7258d51d260fd83c4fd3b0418d2b8309
#
_entry.id   7258d51d260fd83c4fd3b0418d2b8309
#
_cell.length_a   1.000
_cell.length_b   1.000
_cell.length_c   1.000
_cell.angle_alpha   90.00
_cell.angle_beta   90.00
_cell.angle_gamma   90.00
#
_symmetry.space_group_name_H-M   'P 1'
#
loop_
_entity.id
_entity.type
_entity.pdbx_description
1 polymer ?
#
loop_
_entity_poly.entity_id
_entity_poly.type
_entity_poly.pdbx_seq_one_letter_code
_entity_poly.pdbx_strand_id
1 'polypeptide(L)'
;KLFSHDRRLLLENLPAYTVKEVAVYDKQTEENEWLGRKDETTQRHVVDVRLKKEYMIGWVANAEAGGGTGDRYLGRVFAMRHSEFSRLAVVANANNLDDSSKPSEGGQWNRSADNALRRNEMAAVDFGVERRDHRWEYNGGIDARHSTERQEQRTTAQTFLPQGDTYEYIFSQARNEDW
;
A
#
# COMPACT_ATOMS: atom_id res chain seq x y z
N LYS A 1 4.14 16.89 8.09
CA LYS A 1 3.19 15.86 7.62
C LYS A 1 3.92 14.93 6.68
N LEU A 2 4.19 13.70 7.14
CA LEU A 2 4.95 12.72 6.36
C LEU A 2 4.03 11.97 5.41
N PHE A 3 3.49 12.23 4.41
CA PHE A 3 2.58 11.64 3.42
C PHE A 3 1.12 12.03 3.56
N SER A 4 0.58 12.51 2.48
CA SER A 4 -0.82 12.91 2.39
C SER A 4 -1.76 11.73 2.13
N HIS A 5 -1.32 10.65 1.48
CA HIS A 5 -2.20 9.57 1.01
C HIS A 5 -2.12 8.26 1.78
N ASP A 6 -0.96 7.80 2.21
CA ASP A 6 -0.84 6.54 2.96
C ASP A 6 0.20 6.63 4.07
N ARG A 7 -0.23 7.16 5.23
CA ARG A 7 0.63 7.33 6.42
C ARG A 7 1.07 6.00 7.03
N ARG A 8 0.28 4.95 6.85
CA ARG A 8 0.59 3.62 7.37
C ARG A 8 1.80 3.03 6.67
N LEU A 9 1.85 3.14 5.36
CA LEU A 9 2.94 2.59 4.55
C LEU A 9 4.31 3.07 5.00
N LEU A 10 4.41 4.31 5.48
CA LEU A 10 5.66 4.85 6.02
C LEU A 10 5.98 4.38 7.41
N LEU A 11 4.99 4.48 8.30
CA LEU A 11 5.19 4.09 9.69
C LEU A 11 5.55 2.61 9.80
N GLU A 12 4.92 1.78 8.98
CA GLU A 12 5.15 0.33 8.94
C GLU A 12 6.51 -0.06 8.34
N ASN A 13 7.08 0.78 7.46
CA ASN A 13 8.38 0.51 6.84
C ASN A 13 9.55 1.29 7.46
N LEU A 14 9.29 2.16 8.43
CA LEU A 14 10.35 2.83 9.17
C LEU A 14 11.01 1.85 10.15
N PRO A 15 12.32 1.56 9.99
CA PRO A 15 13.01 0.70 10.93
C PRO A 15 13.00 1.31 12.34
N ALA A 16 12.59 0.56 13.35
CA ALA A 16 12.45 1.05 14.73
C ALA A 16 13.72 1.71 15.28
N TYR A 17 14.90 1.27 14.86
CA TYR A 17 16.18 1.82 15.27
C TYR A 17 16.42 3.28 14.79
N THR A 18 15.70 3.72 13.74
CA THR A 18 15.79 5.09 13.21
C THR A 18 14.95 6.08 14.00
N VAL A 19 13.98 5.58 14.74
CA VAL A 19 13.02 6.39 15.50
C VAL A 19 13.65 6.82 16.83
N LYS A 20 13.60 8.12 17.11
CA LYS A 20 14.01 8.69 18.38
C LYS A 20 12.87 8.76 19.37
N GLU A 21 11.73 9.21 18.91
CA GLU A 21 10.58 9.51 19.75
C GLU A 21 9.29 9.42 18.92
N VAL A 22 8.24 8.92 19.52
CA VAL A 22 6.89 8.95 18.97
C VAL A 22 6.05 9.77 19.94
N ALA A 23 5.55 10.92 19.49
CA ALA A 23 4.64 11.73 20.25
C ALA A 23 3.22 11.61 19.70
N VAL A 24 2.27 11.38 20.58
CA VAL A 24 0.83 11.38 20.25
C VAL A 24 0.20 12.55 20.97
N TYR A 25 -0.43 13.43 20.23
CA TYR A 25 -1.11 14.58 20.80
C TYR A 25 -2.34 14.97 20.00
N ASP A 26 -3.25 15.66 20.65
CA ASP A 26 -4.44 16.17 20.02
C ASP A 26 -4.16 17.55 19.42
N LYS A 27 -4.39 17.67 18.13
CA LYS A 27 -4.25 18.93 17.40
C LYS A 27 -5.62 19.43 16.96
N GLN A 28 -5.87 20.73 17.18
CA GLN A 28 -7.03 21.39 16.61
C GLN A 28 -6.98 21.40 15.08
N THR A 29 -8.12 21.49 14.41
CA THR A 29 -8.13 21.74 12.97
C THR A 29 -7.49 23.09 12.66
N GLU A 30 -6.85 23.21 11.50
CA GLU A 30 -6.18 24.45 11.07
C GLU A 30 -7.12 25.66 11.10
N GLU A 31 -8.40 25.43 10.82
CA GLU A 31 -9.46 26.44 10.87
C GLU A 31 -9.76 26.93 12.31
N ASN A 32 -9.84 26.00 13.28
CA ASN A 32 -10.05 26.35 14.68
C ASN A 32 -8.80 26.97 15.31
N GLU A 33 -7.62 26.55 14.90
CA GLU A 33 -6.34 27.13 15.32
C GLU A 33 -6.23 28.59 14.84
N TRP A 34 -6.63 28.86 13.59
CA TRP A 34 -6.67 30.21 13.03
C TRP A 34 -7.74 31.11 13.67
N LEU A 35 -8.91 30.55 14.02
CA LEU A 35 -9.99 31.25 14.69
C LEU A 35 -9.81 31.39 16.22
N GLY A 36 -8.75 30.78 16.78
CA GLY A 36 -8.50 30.78 18.23
C GLY A 36 -9.56 30.02 19.03
N ARG A 37 -10.33 29.13 18.39
CA ARG A 37 -11.38 28.33 19.04
C ARG A 37 -10.81 26.96 19.47
N LYS A 38 -11.14 26.57 20.70
CA LYS A 38 -10.90 25.21 21.19
C LYS A 38 -12.19 24.42 21.09
N ASP A 39 -12.27 23.48 20.19
CA ASP A 39 -13.41 22.58 20.04
C ASP A 39 -12.91 21.13 20.20
N GLU A 40 -13.34 20.50 21.30
CA GLU A 40 -12.94 19.13 21.63
C GLU A 40 -13.52 18.09 20.67
N THR A 41 -14.61 18.41 19.98
CA THR A 41 -15.27 17.47 19.05
C THR A 41 -14.56 17.38 17.70
N THR A 42 -13.72 18.36 17.36
CA THR A 42 -12.99 18.44 16.09
C THR A 42 -11.49 18.20 16.24
N GLN A 43 -11.03 17.79 17.42
CA GLN A 43 -9.65 17.43 17.66
C GLN A 43 -9.25 16.20 16.84
N ARG A 44 -8.04 16.27 16.25
CA ARG A 44 -7.45 15.15 15.53
C ARG A 44 -6.26 14.61 16.30
N HIS A 45 -6.25 13.30 16.54
CA HIS A 45 -5.07 12.63 17.06
C HIS A 45 -3.96 12.68 16.03
N VAL A 46 -2.85 13.30 16.37
CA VAL A 46 -1.66 13.40 15.53
C VAL A 46 -0.58 12.54 16.14
N VAL A 47 -0.03 11.66 15.31
CA VAL A 47 1.17 10.89 15.64
C VAL A 47 2.35 11.59 14.98
N ASP A 48 3.26 12.11 15.78
CA ASP A 48 4.51 12.73 15.34
C ASP A 48 5.66 11.77 15.60
N VAL A 49 6.32 11.34 14.54
CA VAL A 49 7.47 10.43 14.61
C VAL A 49 8.73 11.23 14.36
N ARG A 50 9.57 11.34 15.36
CA ARG A 50 10.87 12.03 15.28
C ARG A 50 11.98 11.01 15.04
N LEU A 51 12.75 11.24 14.00
CA LEU A 51 13.91 10.42 13.70
C LEU A 51 15.15 10.90 14.48
N LYS A 52 16.08 10.00 14.74
CA LYS A 52 17.39 10.36 15.26
C LYS A 52 18.14 11.19 14.24
N LYS A 53 18.97 12.13 14.68
CA LYS A 53 19.71 13.07 13.81
C LYS A 53 20.56 12.37 12.74
N GLU A 54 21.13 11.22 13.07
CA GLU A 54 21.95 10.40 12.18
C GLU A 54 21.16 9.75 11.04
N TYR A 55 19.82 9.62 11.20
CA TYR A 55 18.91 9.05 10.22
C TYR A 55 17.98 10.10 9.56
N MET A 56 18.18 11.38 9.88
CA MET A 56 17.41 12.47 9.24
C MET A 56 17.71 12.62 7.75
N ILE A 57 18.86 12.11 7.30
CA ILE A 57 19.24 12.08 5.89
C ILE A 57 19.60 10.64 5.56
N GLY A 58 18.82 9.98 4.73
CA GLY A 58 19.08 8.59 4.42
C GLY A 58 18.19 8.01 3.32
N TRP A 59 18.53 6.77 2.96
CA TRP A 59 17.74 5.92 2.10
C TRP A 59 17.31 4.69 2.88
N VAL A 60 16.05 4.31 2.71
CA VAL A 60 15.53 3.01 3.09
C VAL A 60 15.02 2.38 1.81
N ALA A 61 15.47 1.18 1.48
CA ALA A 61 15.00 0.49 0.29
C ALA A 61 14.85 -1.00 0.58
N ASN A 62 13.82 -1.58 0.00
CA ASN A 62 13.55 -3.01 0.00
C ASN A 62 13.16 -3.43 -1.42
N ALA A 63 13.72 -4.51 -1.91
CA ALA A 63 13.37 -5.09 -3.20
C ALA A 63 13.25 -6.61 -3.08
N GLU A 64 12.21 -7.14 -3.67
CA GLU A 64 11.96 -8.58 -3.71
C GLU A 64 11.65 -8.97 -5.15
N ALA A 65 12.25 -10.07 -5.61
CA ALA A 65 11.97 -10.67 -6.89
C ALA A 65 11.86 -12.18 -6.75
N GLY A 66 10.90 -12.76 -7.42
CA GLY A 66 10.65 -14.19 -7.37
C GLY A 66 10.09 -14.70 -8.69
N GLY A 67 10.39 -15.95 -9.00
CA GLY A 67 9.84 -16.68 -10.11
C GLY A 67 9.41 -18.09 -9.68
N GLY A 68 8.43 -18.64 -10.37
CA GLY A 68 7.88 -19.95 -10.06
C GLY A 68 7.52 -20.74 -11.30
N THR A 69 7.09 -21.99 -11.10
CA THR A 69 6.56 -22.84 -12.17
C THR A 69 5.24 -22.27 -12.71
N GLY A 70 4.95 -22.50 -14.02
CA GLY A 70 3.73 -22.02 -14.67
C GLY A 70 3.71 -20.51 -14.87
N ASP A 71 4.86 -19.94 -15.28
CA ASP A 71 5.05 -18.52 -15.60
C ASP A 71 4.71 -17.56 -14.44
N ARG A 72 4.86 -18.04 -13.19
CA ARG A 72 4.63 -17.22 -12.01
C ARG A 72 5.80 -16.28 -11.77
N TYR A 73 5.49 -15.01 -11.50
CA TYR A 73 6.47 -13.99 -11.19
C TYR A 73 6.00 -13.03 -10.11
N LEU A 74 6.96 -12.46 -9.43
CA LEU A 74 6.80 -11.41 -8.43
C LEU A 74 7.97 -10.44 -8.54
N GLY A 75 7.68 -9.17 -8.59
CA GLY A 75 8.66 -8.10 -8.46
C GLY A 75 8.09 -6.99 -7.58
N ARG A 76 8.78 -6.63 -6.50
CA ARG A 76 8.37 -5.58 -5.58
C ARG A 76 9.54 -4.68 -5.25
N VAL A 77 9.28 -3.39 -5.19
CA VAL A 77 10.25 -2.40 -4.79
C VAL A 77 9.59 -1.38 -3.87
N PHE A 78 10.24 -1.11 -2.78
CA PHE A 78 9.98 0.04 -1.93
C PHE A 78 11.28 0.80 -1.75
N ALA A 79 11.30 2.09 -2.02
CA ALA A 79 12.44 2.95 -1.77
C ALA A 79 11.94 4.28 -1.20
N MET A 80 12.57 4.72 -0.13
CA MET A 80 12.29 6.00 0.50
C MET A 80 13.58 6.76 0.73
N ARG A 81 13.61 8.01 0.31
CA ARG A 81 14.63 8.97 0.67
C ARG A 81 14.05 10.01 1.61
N HIS A 82 14.73 10.24 2.70
CA HIS A 82 14.39 11.30 3.64
C HIS A 82 15.56 12.26 3.81
N SER A 83 15.27 13.56 3.84
CA SER A 83 16.21 14.60 4.21
C SER A 83 15.51 15.65 5.07
N GLU A 84 16.26 16.62 5.58
CA GLU A 84 15.73 17.67 6.45
C GLU A 84 14.55 18.44 5.82
N PHE A 85 14.61 18.68 4.50
CA PHE A 85 13.64 19.49 3.77
C PHE A 85 12.97 18.78 2.61
N SER A 86 13.25 17.51 2.41
CA SER A 86 12.63 16.75 1.30
C SER A 86 12.42 15.30 1.64
N ARG A 87 11.39 14.72 1.04
CA ARG A 87 11.09 13.31 1.11
C ARG A 87 10.65 12.81 -0.26
N LEU A 88 11.02 11.60 -0.56
CA LEU A 88 10.61 10.90 -1.76
C LEU A 88 10.35 9.45 -1.38
N ALA A 89 9.22 8.90 -1.78
CA ALA A 89 8.96 7.47 -1.69
C ALA A 89 8.52 6.91 -3.03
N VAL A 90 8.99 5.74 -3.33
CA VAL A 90 8.64 4.99 -4.54
C VAL A 90 8.21 3.59 -4.11
N VAL A 91 7.07 3.15 -4.59
CA VAL A 91 6.54 1.81 -4.39
C VAL A 91 6.19 1.24 -5.75
N ALA A 92 6.59 0.02 -6.02
CA ALA A 92 6.13 -0.72 -7.18
C ALA A 92 5.91 -2.19 -6.82
N ASN A 93 4.86 -2.78 -7.38
CA ASN A 93 4.55 -4.21 -7.25
C ASN A 93 4.01 -4.70 -8.60
N ALA A 94 4.63 -5.73 -9.14
CA ALA A 94 4.16 -6.41 -10.34
C ALA A 94 4.21 -7.91 -10.11
N ASN A 95 3.07 -8.57 -10.18
CA ASN A 95 2.98 -10.00 -9.94
C ASN A 95 1.76 -10.63 -10.62
N ASN A 96 1.80 -11.95 -10.77
CA ASN A 96 0.67 -12.75 -11.19
C ASN A 96 0.33 -13.85 -10.14
N LEU A 97 0.55 -13.55 -8.87
CA LEU A 97 0.34 -14.44 -7.73
C LEU A 97 -0.90 -14.07 -6.92
N ASP A 98 -1.77 -13.21 -7.44
CA ASP A 98 -2.90 -12.63 -6.72
C ASP A 98 -2.47 -11.86 -5.45
N ASP A 99 -1.40 -11.09 -5.57
CA ASP A 99 -0.85 -10.35 -4.47
C ASP A 99 -1.00 -8.85 -4.71
N SER A 100 -2.04 -8.28 -4.16
CA SER A 100 -2.30 -6.83 -4.15
C SER A 100 -1.73 -6.13 -2.91
N SER A 101 -0.92 -6.87 -2.13
CA SER A 101 -0.39 -6.36 -0.87
C SER A 101 0.51 -5.16 -1.07
N LYS A 102 0.48 -4.30 -0.07
CA LYS A 102 1.43 -3.22 0.14
C LYS A 102 2.45 -3.67 1.19
N PRO A 103 3.65 -3.11 1.21
CA PRO A 103 4.59 -3.40 2.28
C PRO A 103 3.98 -2.98 3.63
N SER A 104 3.90 -3.92 4.56
CA SER A 104 3.40 -3.74 5.91
C SER A 104 4.52 -3.90 6.94
N GLU A 105 4.16 -3.88 8.21
CA GLU A 105 5.06 -3.94 9.35
C GLU A 105 6.12 -5.06 9.22
N GLY A 106 7.38 -4.69 9.40
CA GLY A 106 8.51 -5.61 9.29
C GLY A 106 8.86 -6.04 7.86
N GLY A 107 8.35 -5.33 6.83
CA GLY A 107 8.60 -5.67 5.43
C GLY A 107 7.85 -6.92 4.97
N GLN A 108 6.91 -7.39 5.77
CA GLN A 108 6.06 -8.51 5.39
C GLN A 108 4.92 -8.03 4.52
N TRP A 109 4.69 -8.74 3.45
CA TRP A 109 3.59 -8.49 2.54
C TRP A 109 2.43 -9.40 2.92
N ASN A 110 1.32 -8.83 3.36
CA ASN A 110 0.13 -9.60 3.68
C ASN A 110 -0.47 -10.16 2.39
N ARG A 111 -0.46 -11.48 2.31
CA ARG A 111 -0.99 -12.21 1.17
C ARG A 111 -2.47 -12.51 1.42
N SER A 112 -3.35 -12.02 0.54
CA SER A 112 -4.74 -12.48 0.46
C SER A 112 -4.78 -13.54 -0.62
N ALA A 113 -5.07 -14.77 -0.26
CA ALA A 113 -5.15 -15.88 -1.21
C ALA A 113 -6.61 -16.08 -1.62
N ASP A 114 -6.98 -15.52 -2.74
CA ASP A 114 -8.19 -15.92 -3.47
C ASP A 114 -7.84 -16.93 -4.56
N ASN A 115 -8.78 -17.83 -4.89
CA ASN A 115 -8.57 -18.87 -5.90
C ASN A 115 -8.61 -18.34 -7.36
N ALA A 116 -8.51 -17.04 -7.55
CA ALA A 116 -8.53 -16.40 -8.86
C ALA A 116 -7.11 -16.23 -9.41
N LEU A 117 -6.97 -16.30 -10.74
CA LEU A 117 -5.75 -15.91 -11.41
C LEU A 117 -5.76 -14.40 -11.62
N ARG A 118 -5.14 -13.68 -10.70
CA ARG A 118 -5.06 -12.22 -10.77
C ARG A 118 -3.63 -11.78 -11.03
N ARG A 119 -3.48 -10.90 -12.02
CA ARG A 119 -2.27 -10.14 -12.27
C ARG A 119 -2.48 -8.74 -11.70
N ASN A 120 -1.57 -8.32 -10.84
CA ASN A 120 -1.58 -7.01 -10.23
C ASN A 120 -0.31 -6.26 -10.59
N GLU A 121 -0.47 -5.05 -11.06
CA GLU A 121 0.61 -4.11 -11.34
C GLU A 121 0.26 -2.79 -10.69
N MET A 122 1.15 -2.27 -9.87
CA MET A 122 0.99 -0.97 -9.26
C MET A 122 2.33 -0.25 -9.17
N ALA A 123 2.29 1.04 -9.35
CA ALA A 123 3.42 1.93 -9.08
C ALA A 123 2.90 3.22 -8.45
N ALA A 124 3.61 3.70 -7.45
CA ALA A 124 3.30 4.96 -6.78
C ALA A 124 4.58 5.72 -6.47
N VAL A 125 4.52 7.02 -6.65
CA VAL A 125 5.58 7.96 -6.25
C VAL A 125 4.93 9.03 -5.39
N ASP A 126 5.48 9.26 -4.22
CA ASP A 126 5.09 10.35 -3.32
C ASP A 126 6.30 11.21 -3.02
N PHE A 127 6.13 12.51 -3.03
CA PHE A 127 7.20 13.45 -2.73
C PHE A 127 6.70 14.62 -1.88
N GLY A 128 7.63 15.18 -1.12
CA GLY A 128 7.40 16.40 -0.36
C GLY A 128 8.67 17.22 -0.31
N VAL A 129 8.53 18.51 -0.46
CA VAL A 129 9.62 19.47 -0.35
C VAL A 129 9.17 20.65 0.49
N GLU A 130 9.96 20.98 1.48
CA GLU A 130 9.73 22.10 2.36
C GLU A 130 10.88 23.09 2.23
N ARG A 131 10.60 24.39 2.22
CA ARG A 131 11.63 25.41 2.22
C ARG A 131 12.25 25.57 3.62
N ARG A 132 13.54 25.87 3.69
CA ARG A 132 14.28 26.04 4.95
C ARG A 132 13.69 27.08 5.91
N ASP A 133 12.97 28.07 5.39
CA ASP A 133 12.30 29.11 6.18
C ASP A 133 10.87 28.73 6.58
N HIS A 134 10.43 27.48 6.28
CA HIS A 134 9.11 26.94 6.57
C HIS A 134 7.93 27.77 6.02
N ARG A 135 8.18 28.66 5.05
CA ARG A 135 7.14 29.52 4.47
C ARG A 135 6.24 28.80 3.50
N TRP A 136 6.73 27.73 2.88
CA TRP A 136 5.94 26.92 1.98
C TRP A 136 6.42 25.47 1.94
N GLU A 137 5.46 24.60 1.74
CA GLU A 137 5.61 23.16 1.63
C GLU A 137 4.84 22.69 0.39
N TYR A 138 5.48 21.87 -0.45
CA TYR A 138 4.85 21.20 -1.57
C TYR A 138 4.84 19.70 -1.31
N ASN A 139 3.65 19.11 -1.45
CA ASN A 139 3.44 17.68 -1.37
C ASN A 139 2.70 17.23 -2.60
N GLY A 140 3.10 16.11 -3.17
CA GLY A 140 2.41 15.51 -4.31
C GLY A 140 2.68 14.02 -4.39
N GLY A 141 1.79 13.34 -5.10
CA GLY A 141 1.94 11.91 -5.37
C GLY A 141 1.19 11.56 -6.64
N ILE A 142 1.67 10.52 -7.29
CA ILE A 142 1.05 9.91 -8.46
C ILE A 142 1.05 8.41 -8.21
N ASP A 143 -0.09 7.77 -8.42
CA ASP A 143 -0.20 6.32 -8.40
C ASP A 143 -0.92 5.83 -9.66
N ALA A 144 -0.53 4.66 -10.11
CA ALA A 144 -1.15 3.94 -11.19
C ALA A 144 -1.32 2.48 -10.78
N ARG A 145 -2.46 1.91 -11.12
CA ARG A 145 -2.78 0.51 -10.85
C ARG A 145 -3.41 -0.10 -12.07
N HIS A 146 -3.05 -1.34 -12.31
CA HIS A 146 -3.68 -2.18 -13.31
C HIS A 146 -3.88 -3.57 -12.73
N SER A 147 -5.09 -4.09 -12.81
CA SER A 147 -5.42 -5.44 -12.35
C SER A 147 -6.20 -6.19 -13.42
N THR A 148 -5.76 -7.39 -13.72
CA THR A 148 -6.48 -8.32 -14.60
C THR A 148 -6.80 -9.57 -13.80
N GLU A 149 -8.09 -9.90 -13.71
CA GLU A 149 -8.59 -11.10 -13.06
C GLU A 149 -9.19 -12.05 -14.10
N ARG A 150 -8.78 -13.29 -14.03
CA ARG A 150 -9.36 -14.39 -14.83
C ARG A 150 -9.89 -15.46 -13.91
N GLN A 151 -11.18 -15.63 -13.93
CA GLN A 151 -11.87 -16.64 -13.16
C GLN A 151 -12.40 -17.73 -14.10
N GLU A 152 -12.05 -18.97 -13.80
CA GLU A 152 -12.58 -20.15 -14.48
C GLU A 152 -13.29 -21.03 -13.45
N GLN A 153 -14.54 -21.32 -13.70
CA GLN A 153 -15.33 -22.18 -12.85
C GLN A 153 -15.83 -23.38 -13.65
N ARG A 154 -15.58 -24.58 -13.14
CA ARG A 154 -16.08 -25.84 -13.68
C ARG A 154 -16.95 -26.50 -12.63
N THR A 155 -18.20 -26.69 -12.93
CA THR A 155 -19.15 -27.37 -12.06
C THR A 155 -19.62 -28.65 -12.76
N THR A 156 -19.48 -29.77 -12.07
CA THR A 156 -20.00 -31.05 -12.51
C THR A 156 -21.05 -31.49 -11.51
N ALA A 157 -22.29 -31.68 -11.97
CA ALA A 157 -23.38 -32.20 -11.16
C ALA A 157 -23.81 -33.55 -11.71
N GLN A 158 -24.01 -34.51 -10.82
CA GLN A 158 -24.58 -35.82 -11.13
C GLN A 158 -25.89 -35.97 -10.38
N THR A 159 -26.97 -36.20 -11.11
CA THR A 159 -28.28 -36.48 -10.53
C THR A 159 -28.59 -37.95 -10.71
N PHE A 160 -28.76 -38.65 -9.59
CA PHE A 160 -29.11 -40.06 -9.56
C PHE A 160 -30.61 -40.23 -9.75
N LEU A 161 -31.03 -40.85 -10.86
CA LEU A 161 -32.42 -41.11 -11.17
C LEU A 161 -32.66 -42.63 -11.31
N PRO A 162 -33.85 -43.13 -10.96
CA PRO A 162 -34.16 -44.55 -11.09
C PRO A 162 -34.05 -45.11 -12.51
N GLN A 163 -34.08 -44.23 -13.52
CA GLN A 163 -34.01 -44.58 -14.95
C GLN A 163 -32.63 -44.38 -15.58
N GLY A 164 -31.63 -43.96 -14.78
CA GLY A 164 -30.26 -43.67 -15.20
C GLY A 164 -29.78 -42.29 -14.74
N ASP A 165 -28.51 -42.17 -14.48
CA ASP A 165 -27.90 -40.94 -13.98
C ASP A 165 -27.80 -39.87 -15.06
N THR A 166 -28.04 -38.64 -14.67
CA THR A 166 -27.85 -37.46 -15.52
C THR A 166 -26.62 -36.67 -15.05
N TYR A 167 -25.77 -36.30 -15.99
CA TYR A 167 -24.59 -35.51 -15.76
C TYR A 167 -24.73 -34.11 -16.36
N GLU A 168 -24.49 -33.11 -15.58
CA GLU A 168 -24.48 -31.72 -16.02
C GLU A 168 -23.05 -31.16 -15.86
N TYR A 169 -22.54 -30.55 -16.93
CA TYR A 169 -21.24 -29.90 -16.96
C TYR A 169 -21.44 -28.43 -17.27
N ILE A 170 -21.13 -27.56 -16.30
CA ILE A 170 -21.16 -26.11 -16.48
C ILE A 170 -19.74 -25.60 -16.47
N PHE A 171 -19.36 -24.92 -17.54
CA PHE A 171 -18.13 -24.20 -17.63
C PHE A 171 -18.42 -22.70 -17.77
N SER A 172 -17.92 -21.90 -16.84
CA SER A 172 -18.00 -20.44 -16.91
C SER A 172 -16.62 -19.82 -16.85
N GLN A 173 -16.40 -18.81 -17.67
CA GLN A 173 -15.18 -18.05 -17.70
C GLN A 173 -15.52 -16.55 -17.64
N ALA A 174 -14.88 -15.84 -16.73
CA ALA A 174 -14.99 -14.39 -16.60
C ALA A 174 -13.59 -13.76 -16.63
N ARG A 175 -13.49 -12.60 -17.25
CA ARG A 175 -12.28 -11.76 -17.25
C ARG A 175 -12.69 -10.34 -16.89
N ASN A 176 -12.09 -9.83 -15.84
CA ASN A 176 -12.24 -8.44 -15.38
C ASN A 176 -10.90 -7.72 -15.54
N GLU A 177 -10.95 -6.46 -15.88
CA GLU A 177 -9.78 -5.61 -16.06
C GLU A 177 -10.08 -4.24 -15.46
N ASP A 178 -9.25 -3.79 -14.51
CA ASP A 178 -9.38 -2.53 -13.78
C ASP A 178 -8.11 -1.69 -13.94
N TRP A 179 -8.31 -0.36 -14.07
CA TRP A 179 -7.25 0.65 -14.22
C TRP A 179 -7.29 1.68 -13.10
#